data_4e24cdadf6a6804450d7fa2d2cf5e5d9
#
_entry.id   4e24cdadf6a6804450d7fa2d2cf5e5d9
#
_cell.length_a   1.000
_cell.length_b   1.000
_cell.length_c   1.000
_cell.angle_alpha   90.00
_cell.angle_beta   90.00
_cell.angle_gamma   90.00
#
_symmetry.space_group_name_H-M   'P 1'
#
loop_
_entity.id
_entity.type
_entity.pdbx_description
1 polymer ?
#
loop_
_entity_poly.entity_id
_entity_poly.type
_entity_poly.pdbx_seq_one_letter_code
_entity_poly.pdbx_strand_id
1 'polypeptide(L)'
;MNTGEGRLERGFTLTELAIVLAVMVPLVLFVLDVLGPMLAFQGGLDNRRQLAEVRHAFIAAYRDNPVTVDAEAGARFVLPGGTIEAVGPDSATGRCASGPATLAPLARYLPQSASTAFRDGFAAPMCLLMTARLVRPIGGVDTFYRIIAIVAPGSNGRLDTIGACTTALSTAGELTLCGDDEGVLVDGFNIASDLLRQTLARMQLIVTAYQSFFQSRAQADPSRDASINYFASGGTPVERWDVGGPMALSACGAPSPLLVAGAAAGPAATLGLSNVDVTDLYGQVMQYDNCSNLVRNPQNTDAAQQVPPYTASIVTTLPGGAVLRVNAVGAL
;
A
#
# COMPACT_ATOMS: atom_id res chain seq x y z
N MET A 1 -57.86 62.71 -31.33
CA MET A 1 -57.80 62.96 -29.88
C MET A 1 -57.01 61.85 -29.27
N ASN A 2 -55.76 62.15 -28.93
CA ASN A 2 -54.82 61.20 -28.42
C ASN A 2 -54.40 61.74 -27.03
N THR A 3 -54.98 61.18 -25.98
CA THR A 3 -54.67 61.52 -24.60
C THR A 3 -53.48 60.66 -24.16
N GLY A 4 -52.30 61.24 -24.27
CA GLY A 4 -51.10 60.68 -23.71
C GLY A 4 -51.10 60.77 -22.17
N GLU A 5 -51.33 59.65 -21.45
CA GLU A 5 -51.11 59.56 -20.03
C GLU A 5 -49.58 59.61 -19.74
N GLY A 6 -49.13 60.75 -19.27
CA GLY A 6 -47.79 60.93 -18.78
C GLY A 6 -47.62 60.12 -17.46
N ARG A 7 -46.95 58.98 -17.52
CA ARG A 7 -46.46 58.30 -16.34
C ARG A 7 -45.40 59.19 -15.64
N LEU A 8 -45.80 59.81 -14.56
CA LEU A 8 -44.89 60.49 -13.64
C LEU A 8 -43.91 59.42 -13.05
N GLU A 9 -42.71 59.33 -13.60
CA GLU A 9 -41.64 58.61 -12.95
C GLU A 9 -41.30 59.35 -11.65
N ARG A 10 -41.81 58.82 -10.54
CA ARG A 10 -41.40 59.29 -9.21
C ARG A 10 -39.97 58.83 -8.99
N GLY A 11 -39.02 59.71 -9.18
CA GLY A 11 -37.62 59.49 -8.77
C GLY A 11 -37.56 59.28 -7.27
N PHE A 12 -36.74 58.36 -6.81
CA PHE A 12 -36.44 58.14 -5.39
C PHE A 12 -35.96 59.44 -4.75
N THR A 13 -36.56 59.79 -3.63
CA THR A 13 -36.08 60.93 -2.86
C THR A 13 -34.78 60.56 -2.15
N LEU A 14 -33.91 61.54 -1.94
CA LEU A 14 -32.61 61.34 -1.26
C LEU A 14 -32.78 60.76 0.14
N THR A 15 -33.90 61.02 0.78
CA THR A 15 -34.31 60.50 2.10
C THR A 15 -34.66 59.02 2.05
N GLU A 16 -35.42 58.58 1.01
CA GLU A 16 -35.74 57.17 0.83
C GLU A 16 -34.47 56.34 0.55
N LEU A 17 -33.54 56.85 -0.27
CA LEU A 17 -32.25 56.20 -0.52
C LEU A 17 -31.41 56.09 0.79
N ALA A 18 -31.38 57.15 1.62
CA ALA A 18 -30.67 57.12 2.89
C ALA A 18 -31.25 56.10 3.86
N ILE A 19 -32.57 55.94 3.94
CA ILE A 19 -33.26 54.97 4.79
C ILE A 19 -32.95 53.56 4.32
N VAL A 20 -33.00 53.30 2.99
CA VAL A 20 -32.69 51.99 2.39
C VAL A 20 -31.24 51.62 2.70
N LEU A 21 -30.29 52.53 2.53
CA LEU A 21 -28.87 52.27 2.84
C LEU A 21 -28.66 52.03 4.34
N ALA A 22 -29.35 52.79 5.20
CA ALA A 22 -29.25 52.65 6.69
C ALA A 22 -29.76 51.27 7.16
N VAL A 23 -30.68 50.62 6.46
CA VAL A 23 -31.19 49.29 6.77
C VAL A 23 -30.39 48.20 6.08
N MET A 24 -30.05 48.43 4.80
CA MET A 24 -29.32 47.40 4.01
C MET A 24 -27.88 47.18 4.49
N VAL A 25 -27.16 48.22 4.87
CA VAL A 25 -25.73 48.08 5.33
C VAL A 25 -25.62 47.21 6.57
N PRO A 26 -26.35 47.43 7.70
CA PRO A 26 -26.32 46.54 8.82
C PRO A 26 -26.78 45.12 8.53
N LEU A 27 -27.78 44.97 7.66
CA LEU A 27 -28.29 43.66 7.27
C LEU A 27 -27.25 42.89 6.46
N VAL A 28 -26.56 43.51 5.52
CA VAL A 28 -25.44 42.90 4.76
C VAL A 28 -24.30 42.56 5.71
N LEU A 29 -23.92 43.41 6.63
CA LEU A 29 -22.87 43.14 7.60
C LEU A 29 -23.25 41.97 8.51
N PHE A 30 -24.50 41.89 8.97
CA PHE A 30 -24.99 40.77 9.80
C PHE A 30 -24.98 39.46 8.97
N VAL A 31 -25.40 39.47 7.72
CA VAL A 31 -25.38 38.30 6.84
C VAL A 31 -23.93 37.83 6.62
N LEU A 32 -22.99 38.75 6.38
CA LEU A 32 -21.57 38.41 6.19
C LEU A 32 -20.94 37.85 7.46
N ASP A 33 -21.32 38.38 8.63
CA ASP A 33 -20.81 37.91 9.94
C ASP A 33 -21.30 36.50 10.29
N VAL A 34 -22.50 36.11 9.84
CA VAL A 34 -23.06 34.76 10.05
C VAL A 34 -22.62 33.78 8.96
N LEU A 35 -22.59 34.22 7.70
CA LEU A 35 -22.23 33.33 6.58
C LEU A 35 -20.74 32.99 6.55
N GLY A 36 -19.86 33.90 6.96
CA GLY A 36 -18.41 33.67 6.96
C GLY A 36 -18.00 32.43 7.76
N PRO A 37 -18.35 32.36 9.07
CA PRO A 37 -18.06 31.17 9.89
C PRO A 37 -18.73 29.90 9.38
N MET A 38 -19.94 29.97 8.82
CA MET A 38 -20.66 28.82 8.27
C MET A 38 -19.95 28.24 7.03
N LEU A 39 -19.50 29.10 6.13
CA LEU A 39 -18.73 28.68 4.95
C LEU A 39 -17.36 28.11 5.34
N ALA A 40 -16.69 28.71 6.31
CA ALA A 40 -15.42 28.17 6.83
C ALA A 40 -15.61 26.79 7.46
N PHE A 41 -16.70 26.60 8.23
CA PHE A 41 -17.03 25.30 8.81
C PHE A 41 -17.32 24.24 7.75
N GLN A 42 -18.12 24.57 6.71
CA GLN A 42 -18.38 23.67 5.61
C GLN A 42 -17.07 23.33 4.86
N GLY A 43 -16.24 24.32 4.56
CA GLY A 43 -14.94 24.11 3.94
C GLY A 43 -14.05 23.15 4.75
N GLY A 44 -14.03 23.27 6.08
CA GLY A 44 -13.28 22.35 6.95
C GLY A 44 -13.82 20.91 6.92
N LEU A 45 -15.14 20.73 6.87
CA LEU A 45 -15.74 19.39 6.75
C LEU A 45 -15.41 18.74 5.41
N ASP A 46 -15.55 19.49 4.32
CA ASP A 46 -15.23 19.01 2.97
C ASP A 46 -13.75 18.70 2.85
N ASN A 47 -12.89 19.50 3.48
CA ASN A 47 -11.45 19.28 3.54
C ASN A 47 -11.10 17.91 4.15
N ARG A 48 -11.64 17.61 5.33
CA ARG A 48 -11.41 16.31 6.02
C ARG A 48 -11.89 15.13 5.19
N ARG A 49 -13.03 15.27 4.54
CA ARG A 49 -13.55 14.23 3.64
C ARG A 49 -12.62 13.99 2.46
N GLN A 50 -12.19 15.03 1.79
CA GLN A 50 -11.29 14.93 0.64
C GLN A 50 -9.92 14.38 1.03
N LEU A 51 -9.34 14.82 2.15
CA LEU A 51 -8.11 14.25 2.71
C LEU A 51 -8.25 12.75 2.99
N ALA A 52 -9.38 12.31 3.55
CA ALA A 52 -9.64 10.91 3.80
C ALA A 52 -9.76 10.10 2.50
N GLU A 53 -10.47 10.60 1.48
CA GLU A 53 -10.61 9.96 0.17
C GLU A 53 -9.26 9.80 -0.52
N VAL A 54 -8.44 10.84 -0.54
CA VAL A 54 -7.09 10.80 -1.13
C VAL A 54 -6.18 9.85 -0.35
N ARG A 55 -6.22 9.88 0.98
CA ARG A 55 -5.48 8.95 1.82
C ARG A 55 -5.83 7.50 1.51
N HIS A 56 -7.12 7.18 1.38
CA HIS A 56 -7.58 5.84 1.04
C HIS A 56 -7.09 5.42 -0.35
N ALA A 57 -7.10 6.32 -1.33
CA ALA A 57 -6.59 6.05 -2.66
C ALA A 57 -5.08 5.71 -2.64
N PHE A 58 -4.27 6.44 -1.88
CA PHE A 58 -2.84 6.11 -1.72
C PHE A 58 -2.62 4.78 -1.01
N ILE A 59 -3.39 4.48 0.04
CA ILE A 59 -3.30 3.19 0.74
C ILE A 59 -3.65 2.03 -0.20
N ALA A 60 -4.73 2.15 -0.98
CA ALA A 60 -5.13 1.13 -1.95
C ALA A 60 -4.05 0.96 -3.04
N ALA A 61 -3.57 2.07 -3.61
CA ALA A 61 -2.51 2.05 -4.61
C ALA A 61 -1.21 1.43 -4.08
N TYR A 62 -0.87 1.70 -2.83
CA TYR A 62 0.32 1.12 -2.18
C TYR A 62 0.18 -0.39 -2.00
N ARG A 63 -0.98 -0.85 -1.52
CA ARG A 63 -1.25 -2.28 -1.31
C ARG A 63 -1.26 -3.08 -2.62
N ASP A 64 -1.80 -2.49 -3.68
CA ASP A 64 -1.86 -3.14 -4.99
C ASP A 64 -0.51 -3.19 -5.70
N ASN A 65 0.43 -2.29 -5.36
CA ASN A 65 1.69 -2.14 -6.07
C ASN A 65 2.91 -2.01 -5.12
N PRO A 66 3.05 -2.86 -4.11
CA PRO A 66 4.07 -2.68 -3.07
C PRO A 66 5.50 -2.76 -3.62
N VAL A 67 5.73 -3.54 -4.68
CA VAL A 67 7.05 -3.70 -5.29
C VAL A 67 7.49 -2.45 -6.02
N THR A 68 6.59 -1.87 -6.83
CA THR A 68 6.91 -0.71 -7.67
C THR A 68 7.01 0.57 -6.87
N VAL A 69 6.17 0.71 -5.83
CA VAL A 69 6.15 1.90 -4.98
C VAL A 69 7.48 2.13 -4.29
N ASP A 70 8.12 1.08 -3.77
CA ASP A 70 9.37 1.16 -3.03
C ASP A 70 10.61 0.80 -3.86
N ALA A 71 10.47 0.61 -5.17
CA ALA A 71 11.57 0.25 -6.05
C ALA A 71 12.67 1.32 -6.10
N GLU A 72 12.29 2.60 -6.14
CA GLU A 72 13.23 3.71 -6.24
C GLU A 72 13.59 4.32 -4.88
N ALA A 73 14.81 4.83 -4.76
CA ALA A 73 15.29 5.44 -3.53
C ALA A 73 14.76 6.87 -3.30
N GLY A 74 14.42 7.61 -4.38
CA GLY A 74 14.00 9.01 -4.31
C GLY A 74 12.60 9.21 -3.70
N ALA A 75 12.20 10.46 -3.49
CA ALA A 75 10.86 10.84 -2.99
C ALA A 75 9.80 10.73 -4.11
N ARG A 76 9.57 9.52 -4.60
CA ARG A 76 8.69 9.21 -5.73
C ARG A 76 7.79 8.03 -5.39
N PHE A 77 6.56 8.08 -5.88
CA PHE A 77 5.58 7.01 -5.74
C PHE A 77 5.31 6.41 -7.12
N VAL A 78 5.87 5.23 -7.38
CA VAL A 78 5.83 4.61 -8.71
C VAL A 78 4.65 3.66 -8.81
N LEU A 79 3.81 3.86 -9.83
CA LEU A 79 2.66 3.01 -10.13
C LEU A 79 2.74 2.51 -11.58
N PRO A 80 2.07 1.38 -11.90
CA PRO A 80 1.84 0.98 -13.28
C PRO A 80 1.00 2.04 -14.01
N GLY A 81 1.62 2.88 -14.78
CA GLY A 81 0.95 4.00 -15.48
C GLY A 81 1.58 5.36 -15.21
N GLY A 82 2.60 5.42 -14.36
CA GLY A 82 3.40 6.63 -14.16
C GLY A 82 3.89 6.81 -12.74
N THR A 83 4.73 7.82 -12.60
CA THR A 83 5.35 8.20 -11.32
C THR A 83 4.67 9.44 -10.77
N ILE A 84 4.33 9.40 -9.49
CA ILE A 84 3.86 10.55 -8.74
C ILE A 84 5.06 11.09 -7.97
N GLU A 85 5.40 12.34 -8.23
CA GLU A 85 6.48 13.04 -7.53
C GLU A 85 5.92 13.82 -6.33
N ALA A 86 6.75 14.01 -5.32
CA ALA A 86 6.42 14.92 -4.23
C ALA A 86 6.25 16.33 -4.79
N VAL A 87 5.17 16.99 -4.39
CA VAL A 87 4.87 18.37 -4.76
C VAL A 87 4.79 19.19 -3.49
N GLY A 88 5.94 19.76 -3.13
CA GLY A 88 6.04 20.69 -2.01
C GLY A 88 5.47 22.07 -2.35
N PRO A 89 5.40 22.97 -1.36
CA PRO A 89 5.03 24.34 -1.58
C PRO A 89 6.11 25.06 -2.41
N ASP A 90 5.66 25.95 -3.26
CA ASP A 90 6.54 26.92 -3.92
C ASP A 90 7.22 27.80 -2.85
N SER A 91 8.54 27.94 -2.93
CA SER A 91 9.33 28.62 -1.92
C SER A 91 9.04 30.13 -1.80
N ALA A 92 8.51 30.74 -2.86
CA ALA A 92 8.20 32.16 -2.88
C ALA A 92 6.78 32.46 -2.41
N THR A 93 5.83 31.57 -2.70
CA THR A 93 4.39 31.80 -2.45
C THR A 93 3.82 30.94 -1.33
N GLY A 94 4.48 29.86 -0.93
CA GLY A 94 3.96 28.84 -0.01
C GLY A 94 2.82 28.00 -0.59
N ARG A 95 2.46 28.20 -1.87
CA ARG A 95 1.34 27.52 -2.51
C ARG A 95 1.76 26.17 -3.09
N CYS A 96 0.87 25.22 -3.02
CA CYS A 96 1.08 23.90 -3.59
C CYS A 96 0.76 23.91 -5.09
N ALA A 97 1.69 23.43 -5.89
CA ALA A 97 1.58 23.42 -7.36
C ALA A 97 1.16 22.04 -7.90
N SER A 98 0.25 21.33 -7.26
CA SER A 98 -0.20 20.04 -7.74
C SER A 98 -1.01 20.17 -9.03
N GLY A 99 -0.39 19.79 -10.15
CA GLY A 99 -1.09 19.70 -11.43
C GLY A 99 -1.79 18.33 -11.54
N PRO A 100 -2.97 18.26 -12.18
CA PRO A 100 -3.69 17.01 -12.38
C PRO A 100 -2.92 15.94 -13.17
N ALA A 101 -1.93 16.34 -13.97
CA ALA A 101 -1.12 15.43 -14.77
C ALA A 101 -0.20 14.53 -13.92
N THR A 102 0.29 15.01 -12.78
CA THR A 102 1.18 14.24 -11.90
C THR A 102 0.44 13.18 -11.08
N LEU A 103 -0.88 13.29 -10.97
CA LEU A 103 -1.72 12.42 -10.16
C LEU A 103 -2.58 11.46 -11.00
N ALA A 104 -2.45 11.52 -12.32
CA ALA A 104 -3.16 10.62 -13.24
C ALA A 104 -3.03 9.12 -12.90
N PRO A 105 -1.85 8.61 -12.45
CA PRO A 105 -1.73 7.21 -12.06
C PRO A 105 -2.61 6.80 -10.88
N LEU A 106 -3.03 7.75 -10.03
CA LEU A 106 -3.90 7.49 -8.89
C LEU A 106 -5.40 7.52 -9.26
N ALA A 107 -5.73 7.97 -10.46
CA ALA A 107 -7.14 8.19 -10.87
C ALA A 107 -8.03 6.95 -10.72
N ARG A 108 -7.47 5.74 -10.91
CA ARG A 108 -8.23 4.48 -10.77
C ARG A 108 -8.63 4.16 -9.33
N TYR A 109 -8.01 4.81 -8.36
CA TYR A 109 -8.27 4.62 -6.93
C TYR A 109 -9.14 5.75 -6.35
N LEU A 110 -9.41 6.79 -7.12
CA LEU A 110 -10.19 7.94 -6.69
C LEU A 110 -11.64 7.80 -7.16
N PRO A 111 -12.63 8.13 -6.33
CA PRO A 111 -14.04 8.10 -6.71
C PRO A 111 -14.42 9.22 -7.71
N GLN A 112 -13.59 10.24 -7.81
CA GLN A 112 -13.77 11.40 -8.68
C GLN A 112 -12.50 11.70 -9.48
N SER A 113 -12.55 12.67 -10.40
CA SER A 113 -11.34 13.02 -11.16
C SER A 113 -10.21 13.49 -10.26
N ALA A 114 -8.97 13.13 -10.61
CA ALA A 114 -7.80 13.53 -9.82
C ALA A 114 -7.69 15.07 -9.65
N SER A 115 -8.12 15.84 -10.65
CA SER A 115 -8.12 17.31 -10.58
C SER A 115 -9.05 17.88 -9.53
N THR A 116 -10.15 17.18 -9.23
CA THR A 116 -11.13 17.58 -8.22
C THR A 116 -10.75 17.04 -6.85
N ALA A 117 -10.27 15.78 -6.78
CA ALA A 117 -9.92 15.12 -5.53
C ALA A 117 -8.73 15.77 -4.80
N PHE A 118 -7.80 16.39 -5.54
CA PHE A 118 -6.63 17.06 -4.97
C PHE A 118 -6.81 18.57 -4.74
N ARG A 119 -8.04 18.97 -4.47
CA ARG A 119 -8.34 20.31 -3.97
C ARG A 119 -8.90 20.18 -2.56
N ASP A 120 -8.56 21.13 -1.72
CA ASP A 120 -9.11 21.22 -0.38
C ASP A 120 -10.56 21.77 -0.39
N GLY A 121 -11.20 21.82 0.76
CA GLY A 121 -12.55 22.34 0.91
C GLY A 121 -12.70 23.83 0.59
N PHE A 122 -11.59 24.53 0.35
CA PHE A 122 -11.52 25.93 -0.09
C PHE A 122 -11.11 26.06 -1.54
N ALA A 123 -11.11 24.96 -2.30
CA ALA A 123 -10.71 24.85 -3.71
C ALA A 123 -9.23 25.14 -3.98
N ALA A 124 -8.38 25.23 -2.95
CA ALA A 124 -6.93 25.33 -3.10
C ALA A 124 -6.31 23.96 -3.41
N PRO A 125 -5.20 23.90 -4.18
CA PRO A 125 -4.49 22.65 -4.43
C PRO A 125 -3.86 22.11 -3.14
N MET A 126 -3.97 20.79 -2.88
CA MET A 126 -3.27 20.13 -1.79
C MET A 126 -1.79 19.92 -2.12
N CYS A 127 -0.93 19.99 -1.12
CA CYS A 127 0.47 19.56 -1.21
C CYS A 127 0.59 18.05 -1.00
N LEU A 128 1.50 17.45 -1.76
CA LEU A 128 1.91 16.07 -1.61
C LEU A 128 3.37 16.03 -1.17
N LEU A 129 3.59 15.78 0.11
CA LEU A 129 4.93 15.62 0.67
C LEU A 129 5.26 14.14 0.80
N MET A 130 6.50 13.76 0.54
CA MET A 130 6.89 12.35 0.54
C MET A 130 8.32 12.20 1.00
N THR A 131 8.59 11.19 1.83
CA THR A 131 9.97 10.83 2.17
C THR A 131 10.66 10.11 1.01
N ALA A 132 11.98 10.15 0.98
CA ALA A 132 12.75 9.14 0.29
C ALA A 132 12.40 7.74 0.86
N ARG A 133 12.86 6.68 0.18
CA ARG A 133 12.68 5.31 0.68
C ARG A 133 13.36 5.16 2.04
N LEU A 134 12.58 4.74 3.03
CA LEU A 134 13.04 4.42 4.37
C LEU A 134 13.24 2.91 4.50
N VAL A 135 14.07 2.51 5.44
CA VAL A 135 14.34 1.09 5.74
C VAL A 135 14.19 0.87 7.23
N ARG A 136 13.45 -0.17 7.59
CA ARG A 136 13.31 -0.61 8.98
C ARG A 136 13.20 -2.12 9.05
N PRO A 137 13.98 -2.79 9.94
CA PRO A 137 13.89 -4.24 10.08
C PRO A 137 12.59 -4.66 10.79
N ILE A 138 11.96 -5.71 10.25
CA ILE A 138 10.84 -6.42 10.87
C ILE A 138 11.26 -7.88 11.01
N GLY A 139 11.40 -8.38 12.24
CA GLY A 139 11.84 -9.75 12.48
C GLY A 139 13.24 -10.08 11.90
N GLY A 140 14.13 -9.10 11.79
CA GLY A 140 15.45 -9.25 11.20
C GLY A 140 15.49 -9.12 9.66
N VAL A 141 14.37 -8.79 9.03
CA VAL A 141 14.26 -8.59 7.59
C VAL A 141 14.13 -7.10 7.28
N ASP A 142 15.02 -6.55 6.48
CA ASP A 142 14.94 -5.16 6.03
C ASP A 142 13.70 -4.94 5.20
N THR A 143 12.85 -4.04 5.68
CA THR A 143 11.58 -3.70 5.03
C THR A 143 11.67 -2.26 4.52
N PHE A 144 11.42 -2.10 3.23
CA PHE A 144 11.38 -0.81 2.57
C PHE A 144 9.98 -0.21 2.68
N TYR A 145 9.92 1.11 2.88
CA TYR A 145 8.65 1.84 2.95
C TYR A 145 8.85 3.34 2.71
N ARG A 146 7.73 4.05 2.54
CA ARG A 146 7.67 5.51 2.44
C ARG A 146 6.59 6.05 3.33
N ILE A 147 6.74 7.30 3.73
CA ILE A 147 5.70 8.06 4.38
C ILE A 147 5.26 9.16 3.42
N ILE A 148 3.96 9.26 3.22
CA ILE A 148 3.33 10.24 2.34
C ILE A 148 2.43 11.10 3.19
N ALA A 149 2.60 12.41 3.13
CA ALA A 149 1.71 13.38 3.73
C ALA A 149 0.93 14.12 2.65
N ILE A 150 -0.38 14.13 2.79
CA ILE A 150 -1.27 14.96 1.99
C ILE A 150 -1.69 16.12 2.89
N VAL A 151 -1.38 17.34 2.49
CA VAL A 151 -1.62 18.55 3.28
C VAL A 151 -2.51 19.50 2.51
N ALA A 152 -3.58 19.89 3.14
CA ALA A 152 -4.50 20.91 2.68
C ALA A 152 -4.12 22.25 3.32
N PRO A 153 -3.87 23.30 2.51
CA PRO A 153 -3.33 24.56 3.00
C PRO A 153 -4.38 25.48 3.67
N GLY A 154 -5.57 24.98 3.93
CA GLY A 154 -6.61 25.74 4.61
C GLY A 154 -7.16 26.93 3.83
N SER A 155 -7.79 27.86 4.54
CA SER A 155 -8.53 28.98 3.97
C SER A 155 -7.66 30.01 3.25
N ASN A 156 -6.38 30.09 3.59
CA ASN A 156 -5.42 31.02 2.99
C ASN A 156 -4.77 30.49 1.68
N GLY A 157 -4.95 29.19 1.38
CA GLY A 157 -4.48 28.52 0.17
C GLY A 157 -2.96 28.38 0.05
N ARG A 158 -2.23 28.42 1.18
CA ARG A 158 -0.78 28.25 1.27
C ARG A 158 -0.40 27.57 2.57
N LEU A 159 0.69 26.81 2.59
CA LEU A 159 1.21 26.21 3.81
C LEU A 159 1.74 27.28 4.76
N ASP A 160 1.37 27.15 6.01
CA ASP A 160 1.65 28.13 7.03
C ASP A 160 3.06 28.00 7.59
N THR A 161 3.65 29.18 7.84
CA THR A 161 4.84 29.35 8.66
C THR A 161 4.53 30.41 9.72
N ILE A 162 4.39 30.00 10.96
CA ILE A 162 4.02 30.86 12.08
C ILE A 162 5.10 30.79 13.15
N GLY A 163 5.91 31.85 13.23
CA GLY A 163 7.07 31.87 14.12
C GLY A 163 8.08 30.77 13.80
N ALA A 164 8.32 29.87 14.74
CA ALA A 164 9.20 28.70 14.56
C ALA A 164 8.48 27.48 13.97
N CYS A 165 7.15 27.50 13.81
CA CYS A 165 6.37 26.43 13.24
C CYS A 165 6.31 26.57 11.72
N THR A 166 6.68 25.52 10.99
CA THR A 166 6.54 25.42 9.53
C THR A 166 5.90 24.10 9.19
N THR A 167 4.83 24.13 8.38
CA THR A 167 4.19 22.91 7.89
C THR A 167 5.14 22.18 6.96
N ALA A 168 5.58 20.99 7.39
CA ALA A 168 6.56 20.19 6.68
C ALA A 168 6.50 18.71 7.06
N LEU A 169 7.00 17.86 6.16
CA LEU A 169 7.29 16.46 6.43
C LEU A 169 8.80 16.31 6.64
N SER A 170 9.21 15.79 7.79
CA SER A 170 10.62 15.53 8.08
C SER A 170 11.15 14.36 7.24
N THR A 171 12.47 14.23 7.12
CA THR A 171 13.11 13.08 6.47
C THR A 171 12.85 11.77 7.19
N ALA A 172 12.49 11.82 8.48
CA ALA A 172 12.09 10.68 9.29
C ALA A 172 10.60 10.32 9.13
N GLY A 173 9.81 11.17 8.43
CA GLY A 173 8.40 10.95 8.18
C GLY A 173 7.46 11.54 9.23
N GLU A 174 7.93 12.46 10.05
CA GLU A 174 7.10 13.20 10.99
C GLU A 174 6.47 14.42 10.30
N LEU A 175 5.15 14.52 10.37
CA LEU A 175 4.39 15.64 9.83
C LEU A 175 4.17 16.69 10.92
N THR A 176 4.66 17.89 10.67
CA THR A 176 4.33 19.08 11.47
C THR A 176 3.28 19.90 10.71
N LEU A 177 2.23 20.31 11.36
CA LEU A 177 1.17 21.17 10.82
C LEU A 177 1.11 22.47 11.62
N CYS A 178 0.91 23.60 10.93
CA CYS A 178 0.87 24.93 11.52
C CYS A 178 -0.35 25.69 11.02
N GLY A 179 -0.82 26.66 11.83
CA GLY A 179 -1.94 27.52 11.45
C GLY A 179 -3.24 26.77 11.23
N ASP A 180 -3.88 27.01 10.08
CA ASP A 180 -5.11 26.36 9.63
C ASP A 180 -4.86 25.19 8.65
N ASP A 181 -3.60 24.77 8.48
CA ASP A 181 -3.25 23.62 7.68
C ASP A 181 -3.81 22.32 8.29
N GLU A 182 -4.42 21.50 7.47
CA GLU A 182 -4.84 20.14 7.85
C GLU A 182 -4.09 19.11 7.00
N GLY A 183 -3.77 17.95 7.58
CA GLY A 183 -3.01 16.94 6.85
C GLY A 183 -3.28 15.53 7.34
N VAL A 184 -3.02 14.58 6.47
CA VAL A 184 -3.11 13.14 6.75
C VAL A 184 -1.84 12.43 6.31
N LEU A 185 -1.49 11.36 7.04
CA LEU A 185 -0.36 10.51 6.72
C LEU A 185 -0.80 9.18 6.13
N VAL A 186 -0.09 8.73 5.13
CA VAL A 186 -0.04 7.34 4.68
C VAL A 186 1.28 6.76 5.18
N ASP A 187 1.18 5.90 6.17
CA ASP A 187 2.34 5.22 6.75
C ASP A 187 2.59 3.91 5.99
N GLY A 188 3.57 3.93 5.11
CA GLY A 188 3.98 2.76 4.33
C GLY A 188 4.55 1.65 5.18
N PHE A 189 5.13 1.95 6.38
CA PHE A 189 5.64 0.92 7.27
C PHE A 189 4.52 0.01 7.80
N ASN A 190 3.39 0.58 8.19
CA ASN A 190 2.24 -0.19 8.62
C ASN A 190 1.70 -1.07 7.48
N ILE A 191 1.65 -0.54 6.25
CA ILE A 191 1.22 -1.30 5.07
C ILE A 191 2.20 -2.45 4.79
N ALA A 192 3.49 -2.18 4.73
CA ALA A 192 4.54 -3.18 4.49
C ALA A 192 4.55 -4.26 5.59
N SER A 193 4.37 -3.87 6.86
CA SER A 193 4.26 -4.79 7.99
C SER A 193 3.04 -5.70 7.89
N ASP A 194 1.91 -5.17 7.44
CA ASP A 194 0.69 -5.96 7.18
C ASP A 194 0.90 -6.96 6.05
N LEU A 195 1.48 -6.54 4.93
CA LEU A 195 1.79 -7.40 3.79
C LEU A 195 2.75 -8.53 4.19
N LEU A 196 3.79 -8.21 4.96
CA LEU A 196 4.73 -9.20 5.45
C LEU A 196 4.06 -10.24 6.36
N ARG A 197 3.23 -9.79 7.31
CA ARG A 197 2.48 -10.71 8.19
C ARG A 197 1.55 -11.62 7.41
N GLN A 198 0.84 -11.10 6.43
CA GLN A 198 -0.06 -11.88 5.59
C GLN A 198 0.72 -12.86 4.70
N THR A 199 1.87 -12.45 4.17
CA THR A 199 2.78 -13.35 3.42
C THR A 199 3.24 -14.50 4.30
N LEU A 200 3.71 -14.23 5.53
CA LEU A 200 4.09 -15.27 6.49
C LEU A 200 2.93 -16.21 6.85
N ALA A 201 1.72 -15.69 7.02
CA ALA A 201 0.54 -16.51 7.28
C ALA A 201 0.23 -17.45 6.10
N ARG A 202 0.35 -16.99 4.84
CA ARG A 202 0.23 -17.85 3.66
C ARG A 202 1.32 -18.91 3.60
N MET A 203 2.58 -18.53 3.86
CA MET A 203 3.68 -19.50 3.93
C MET A 203 3.40 -20.59 4.97
N GLN A 204 2.88 -20.22 6.14
CA GLN A 204 2.53 -21.16 7.20
C GLN A 204 1.41 -22.12 6.79
N LEU A 205 0.41 -21.64 6.05
CA LEU A 205 -0.64 -22.48 5.48
C LEU A 205 -0.05 -23.52 4.51
N ILE A 206 0.85 -23.11 3.62
CA ILE A 206 1.53 -24.01 2.69
C ILE A 206 2.38 -25.02 3.45
N VAL A 207 3.11 -24.58 4.46
CA VAL A 207 3.91 -25.47 5.34
C VAL A 207 3.04 -26.54 5.99
N THR A 208 1.87 -26.16 6.49
CA THR A 208 0.93 -27.11 7.10
C THR A 208 0.42 -28.12 6.06
N ALA A 209 0.08 -27.68 4.85
CA ALA A 209 -0.32 -28.58 3.77
C ALA A 209 0.83 -29.53 3.39
N TYR A 210 2.05 -29.01 3.37
CA TYR A 210 3.24 -29.79 3.04
C TYR A 210 3.57 -30.85 4.12
N GLN A 211 3.43 -30.50 5.39
CA GLN A 211 3.55 -31.47 6.50
C GLN A 211 2.50 -32.55 6.43
N SER A 212 1.25 -32.20 6.13
CA SER A 212 0.16 -33.16 5.93
C SER A 212 0.43 -34.08 4.75
N PHE A 213 0.99 -33.55 3.66
CA PHE A 213 1.45 -34.35 2.52
C PHE A 213 2.50 -35.36 2.94
N PHE A 214 3.55 -34.93 3.67
CA PHE A 214 4.59 -35.82 4.19
C PHE A 214 3.97 -36.96 5.00
N GLN A 215 3.12 -36.65 5.98
CA GLN A 215 2.46 -37.63 6.83
C GLN A 215 1.61 -38.61 6.04
N SER A 216 0.83 -38.14 5.08
CA SER A 216 -0.01 -38.98 4.25
C SER A 216 0.81 -39.97 3.41
N ARG A 217 1.94 -39.54 2.91
CA ARG A 217 2.87 -40.39 2.15
C ARG A 217 3.56 -41.42 3.01
N ALA A 218 4.04 -41.02 4.20
CA ALA A 218 4.63 -41.94 5.16
C ALA A 218 3.65 -43.00 5.64
N GLN A 219 2.36 -42.64 5.82
CA GLN A 219 1.31 -43.60 6.19
C GLN A 219 0.91 -44.55 5.06
N ALA A 220 0.98 -44.07 3.81
CA ALA A 220 0.69 -44.87 2.63
C ALA A 220 1.80 -45.88 2.27
N ASP A 221 3.01 -45.66 2.78
CA ASP A 221 4.12 -46.61 2.62
C ASP A 221 3.97 -47.78 3.60
N PRO A 222 3.79 -49.02 3.10
CA PRO A 222 3.67 -50.19 3.97
C PRO A 222 4.91 -50.43 4.85
N SER A 223 6.07 -50.04 4.38
CA SER A 223 7.33 -50.20 5.12
C SER A 223 7.52 -49.13 6.18
N ARG A 224 6.89 -47.96 6.05
CA ARG A 224 7.09 -46.77 6.89
C ARG A 224 8.57 -46.49 7.13
N ASP A 225 9.35 -46.55 6.05
CA ASP A 225 10.78 -46.45 6.13
C ASP A 225 11.23 -45.04 6.54
N ALA A 226 11.74 -44.93 7.74
CA ALA A 226 12.22 -43.66 8.30
C ALA A 226 13.46 -43.09 7.55
N SER A 227 14.09 -43.88 6.68
CA SER A 227 15.18 -43.40 5.83
C SER A 227 14.71 -42.65 4.60
N ILE A 228 13.41 -42.67 4.27
CA ILE A 228 12.84 -42.02 3.12
C ILE A 228 12.42 -40.60 3.46
N ASN A 229 12.90 -39.63 2.68
CA ASN A 229 12.39 -38.26 2.75
C ASN A 229 11.13 -38.12 1.91
N TYR A 230 9.96 -38.22 2.53
CA TYR A 230 8.67 -38.15 1.87
C TYR A 230 8.33 -36.74 1.34
N PHE A 231 9.10 -35.70 1.64
CA PHE A 231 8.99 -34.41 0.95
C PHE A 231 9.52 -34.47 -0.47
N ALA A 232 10.56 -35.25 -0.71
CA ALA A 232 11.35 -35.20 -1.93
C ALA A 232 11.34 -36.51 -2.73
N SER A 233 11.11 -37.65 -2.08
CA SER A 233 11.44 -38.93 -2.72
C SER A 233 10.34 -39.46 -3.59
N GLY A 234 10.76 -40.01 -4.72
CA GLY A 234 9.96 -40.78 -5.63
C GLY A 234 10.01 -42.29 -5.38
N GLY A 235 10.18 -42.73 -4.14
CA GLY A 235 10.09 -44.17 -3.83
C GLY A 235 8.71 -44.72 -4.23
N THR A 236 8.66 -45.95 -4.77
CA THR A 236 7.40 -46.61 -5.04
C THR A 236 6.75 -47.08 -3.76
N PRO A 237 5.48 -46.78 -3.47
CA PRO A 237 4.45 -46.19 -4.33
C PRO A 237 4.27 -44.68 -4.25
N VAL A 238 5.26 -43.93 -3.76
CA VAL A 238 5.17 -42.51 -3.52
C VAL A 238 5.20 -41.76 -4.85
N GLU A 239 4.06 -41.23 -5.28
CA GLU A 239 4.02 -40.34 -6.41
C GLU A 239 4.71 -39.03 -6.09
N ARG A 240 5.51 -38.54 -7.00
CA ARG A 240 6.18 -37.26 -6.87
C ARG A 240 5.20 -36.15 -7.22
N TRP A 241 5.23 -35.12 -6.44
CA TRP A 241 4.51 -33.89 -6.75
C TRP A 241 5.44 -32.80 -7.34
N ASP A 242 6.76 -32.99 -7.23
CA ASP A 242 7.76 -32.16 -7.89
C ASP A 242 7.96 -32.60 -9.35
N VAL A 243 8.04 -31.63 -10.24
CA VAL A 243 8.15 -31.90 -11.69
C VAL A 243 9.53 -32.45 -12.01
N GLY A 244 9.59 -33.61 -12.65
CA GLY A 244 10.81 -34.03 -13.30
C GLY A 244 11.44 -35.35 -12.89
N GLY A 245 10.67 -36.33 -12.41
CA GLY A 245 11.19 -37.70 -12.18
C GLY A 245 11.91 -37.87 -10.83
N PRO A 246 12.45 -39.03 -10.49
CA PRO A 246 13.05 -39.27 -9.19
C PRO A 246 14.19 -38.29 -8.91
N MET A 247 13.99 -37.32 -7.98
CA MET A 247 15.11 -36.57 -7.46
C MET A 247 15.98 -37.53 -6.67
N ALA A 248 17.17 -37.82 -7.15
CA ALA A 248 18.17 -38.36 -6.30
C ALA A 248 18.35 -37.39 -5.13
N LEU A 249 18.47 -37.89 -3.91
CA LEU A 249 18.78 -37.05 -2.73
C LEU A 249 20.04 -36.19 -2.93
N SER A 250 20.89 -36.60 -3.88
CA SER A 250 22.08 -35.87 -4.35
C SER A 250 21.76 -34.62 -5.19
N ALA A 251 20.52 -34.42 -5.62
CA ALA A 251 20.16 -33.33 -6.52
C ALA A 251 19.31 -32.27 -5.82
N CYS A 252 19.65 -31.92 -4.59
CA CYS A 252 19.08 -30.76 -3.91
C CYS A 252 19.51 -29.50 -4.65
N GLY A 253 18.66 -29.03 -5.53
CA GLY A 253 18.88 -27.85 -6.34
C GLY A 253 18.39 -26.56 -5.67
N ALA A 254 18.40 -25.48 -6.43
CA ALA A 254 17.79 -24.24 -6.03
C ALA A 254 16.26 -24.42 -5.78
N PRO A 255 15.66 -23.61 -4.90
CA PRO A 255 14.21 -23.61 -4.69
C PRO A 255 13.44 -23.50 -6.00
N SER A 256 12.37 -24.29 -6.13
CA SER A 256 11.54 -24.38 -7.33
C SER A 256 10.18 -23.74 -7.12
N PRO A 257 9.57 -23.12 -8.14
CA PRO A 257 8.25 -22.49 -7.99
C PRO A 257 7.16 -23.50 -7.64
N LEU A 258 6.25 -23.12 -6.74
CA LEU A 258 5.06 -23.91 -6.39
C LEU A 258 4.05 -24.01 -7.54
N LEU A 259 4.02 -23.02 -8.43
CA LEU A 259 3.26 -23.04 -9.67
C LEU A 259 4.21 -23.38 -10.83
N VAL A 260 3.86 -24.40 -11.59
CA VAL A 260 4.53 -24.71 -12.85
C VAL A 260 3.61 -24.25 -13.98
N ALA A 261 4.08 -23.32 -14.81
CA ALA A 261 3.33 -22.80 -15.94
C ALA A 261 2.90 -23.93 -16.90
N GLY A 262 1.60 -24.05 -17.14
CA GLY A 262 1.04 -25.03 -18.08
C GLY A 262 0.88 -26.46 -17.55
N ALA A 263 1.22 -26.75 -16.30
CA ALA A 263 1.01 -28.07 -15.71
C ALA A 263 -0.34 -28.14 -14.99
N ALA A 264 -1.23 -29.03 -15.41
CA ALA A 264 -2.51 -29.30 -14.76
C ALA A 264 -2.36 -29.90 -13.34
N ALA A 265 -1.18 -30.40 -13.00
CA ALA A 265 -0.85 -31.06 -11.75
C ALA A 265 0.50 -30.55 -11.21
N GLY A 266 0.61 -29.26 -10.96
CA GLY A 266 1.77 -28.70 -10.27
C GLY A 266 1.76 -29.01 -8.78
N PRO A 267 2.88 -28.75 -8.06
CA PRO A 267 2.99 -28.97 -6.62
C PRO A 267 1.83 -28.34 -5.81
N ALA A 268 1.38 -27.15 -6.18
CA ALA A 268 0.26 -26.47 -5.54
C ALA A 268 -1.04 -27.29 -5.61
N ALA A 269 -1.38 -27.84 -6.79
CA ALA A 269 -2.58 -28.65 -6.97
C ALA A 269 -2.53 -29.95 -6.13
N THR A 270 -1.36 -30.59 -6.08
CA THR A 270 -1.15 -31.81 -5.28
C THR A 270 -1.30 -31.53 -3.79
N LEU A 271 -0.93 -30.32 -3.34
CA LEU A 271 -1.14 -29.86 -1.97
C LEU A 271 -2.57 -29.34 -1.70
N GLY A 272 -3.45 -29.34 -2.72
CA GLY A 272 -4.80 -28.78 -2.61
C GLY A 272 -4.85 -27.27 -2.49
N LEU A 273 -3.80 -26.58 -2.97
CA LEU A 273 -3.64 -25.13 -2.89
C LEU A 273 -4.03 -24.43 -4.19
N SER A 274 -4.62 -23.27 -4.08
CA SER A 274 -4.94 -22.41 -5.22
C SER A 274 -3.75 -21.50 -5.60
N ASN A 275 -3.82 -20.88 -6.78
CA ASN A 275 -2.83 -19.90 -7.22
C ASN A 275 -2.70 -18.73 -6.25
N VAL A 276 -3.80 -18.33 -5.60
CA VAL A 276 -3.80 -17.25 -4.61
C VAL A 276 -3.05 -17.64 -3.35
N ASP A 277 -3.17 -18.91 -2.92
CA ASP A 277 -2.50 -19.39 -1.70
C ASP A 277 -0.97 -19.44 -1.87
N VAL A 278 -0.50 -19.73 -3.07
CA VAL A 278 0.94 -19.88 -3.38
C VAL A 278 1.59 -18.63 -3.95
N THR A 279 0.85 -17.54 -4.04
CA THR A 279 1.38 -16.23 -4.42
C THR A 279 1.46 -15.35 -3.18
N ASP A 280 2.60 -14.72 -2.96
CA ASP A 280 2.77 -13.78 -1.85
C ASP A 280 2.01 -12.48 -2.08
N LEU A 281 2.01 -11.60 -1.09
CA LEU A 281 1.31 -10.30 -1.16
C LEU A 281 2.06 -9.28 -2.04
N TYR A 282 3.25 -9.62 -2.52
CA TYR A 282 4.04 -8.84 -3.46
C TYR A 282 3.88 -9.33 -4.91
N GLY A 283 2.99 -10.32 -5.15
CA GLY A 283 2.70 -10.87 -6.46
C GLY A 283 3.73 -11.89 -6.95
N GLN A 284 4.66 -12.34 -6.09
CA GLN A 284 5.64 -13.35 -6.43
C GLN A 284 5.11 -14.75 -6.11
N VAL A 285 5.33 -15.70 -7.03
CA VAL A 285 5.05 -17.10 -6.76
C VAL A 285 6.06 -17.63 -5.77
N MET A 286 5.58 -18.15 -4.64
CA MET A 286 6.42 -18.76 -3.63
C MET A 286 7.09 -20.02 -4.18
N GLN A 287 8.25 -20.33 -3.65
CA GLN A 287 9.05 -21.48 -4.03
C GLN A 287 9.05 -22.51 -2.92
N TYR A 288 9.28 -23.75 -3.28
CA TYR A 288 9.54 -24.84 -2.33
C TYR A 288 10.99 -25.32 -2.46
N ASP A 289 11.53 -25.74 -1.34
CA ASP A 289 12.83 -26.37 -1.21
C ASP A 289 12.65 -27.64 -0.38
N ASN A 290 12.61 -28.76 -1.05
CA ASN A 290 12.37 -30.06 -0.42
C ASN A 290 13.64 -30.70 0.17
N CYS A 291 14.75 -30.01 0.07
CA CYS A 291 16.06 -30.42 0.56
C CYS A 291 16.61 -29.50 1.65
N SER A 292 15.77 -28.72 2.30
CA SER A 292 16.21 -27.75 3.32
C SER A 292 16.55 -28.37 4.67
N ASN A 293 17.13 -29.57 4.69
CA ASN A 293 17.39 -30.27 5.93
C ASN A 293 18.25 -29.44 6.89
N LEU A 294 17.68 -29.14 8.07
CA LEU A 294 18.38 -28.40 9.13
C LEU A 294 19.34 -29.30 9.90
N VAL A 295 19.08 -30.61 9.92
CA VAL A 295 19.91 -31.59 10.59
C VAL A 295 20.68 -32.36 9.55
N ARG A 296 22.00 -32.12 9.50
CA ARG A 296 22.92 -32.87 8.64
C ARG A 296 23.57 -33.95 9.47
N ASN A 297 23.83 -35.12 8.83
CA ASN A 297 24.65 -36.13 9.48
C ASN A 297 26.08 -35.58 9.67
N PRO A 298 26.52 -35.34 10.91
CA PRO A 298 27.85 -34.77 11.17
C PRO A 298 29.00 -35.70 10.72
N GLN A 299 28.74 -36.99 10.49
CA GLN A 299 29.73 -37.99 10.05
C GLN A 299 29.81 -38.12 8.53
N ASN A 300 28.90 -37.47 7.80
CA ASN A 300 28.88 -37.52 6.35
C ASN A 300 29.09 -36.12 5.77
N THR A 301 30.20 -35.96 5.07
CA THR A 301 30.55 -34.72 4.37
C THR A 301 29.74 -34.52 3.08
N ASP A 302 28.99 -35.53 2.63
CA ASP A 302 28.09 -35.39 1.52
C ASP A 302 26.86 -34.58 1.92
N ALA A 303 26.83 -33.34 1.43
CA ALA A 303 25.74 -32.39 1.70
C ALA A 303 24.38 -32.91 1.20
N ALA A 304 24.35 -33.99 0.43
CA ALA A 304 23.15 -34.59 -0.16
C ALA A 304 22.48 -35.62 0.76
N GLN A 305 23.15 -36.13 1.77
CA GLN A 305 22.55 -37.10 2.69
C GLN A 305 21.81 -36.39 3.83
N GLN A 306 20.51 -36.40 3.74
CA GLN A 306 19.60 -35.93 4.79
C GLN A 306 19.34 -37.10 5.76
N VAL A 307 19.23 -36.75 7.04
CA VAL A 307 18.78 -37.68 8.08
C VAL A 307 17.55 -37.15 8.78
N PRO A 308 16.69 -38.04 9.36
CA PRO A 308 15.54 -37.59 10.11
C PRO A 308 15.93 -36.67 11.29
N PRO A 309 15.10 -35.66 11.65
CA PRO A 309 13.84 -35.29 10.99
C PRO A 309 14.10 -34.58 9.66
N TYR A 310 13.40 -35.04 8.62
CA TYR A 310 13.49 -34.37 7.33
C TYR A 310 12.82 -33.00 7.38
N THR A 311 13.39 -32.05 6.65
CA THR A 311 12.85 -30.71 6.55
C THR A 311 12.73 -30.28 5.09
N ALA A 312 11.67 -29.57 4.83
CA ALA A 312 11.48 -28.82 3.61
C ALA A 312 11.19 -27.36 3.96
N SER A 313 11.26 -26.47 3.03
CA SER A 313 10.92 -25.07 3.30
C SER A 313 10.13 -24.43 2.17
N ILE A 314 9.32 -23.45 2.54
CA ILE A 314 8.69 -22.52 1.63
C ILE A 314 9.51 -21.24 1.65
N VAL A 315 9.79 -20.71 0.47
CA VAL A 315 10.71 -19.60 0.27
C VAL A 315 10.04 -18.54 -0.60
N THR A 316 10.18 -17.28 -0.25
CA THR A 316 9.87 -16.15 -1.13
C THR A 316 10.91 -15.06 -0.99
N THR A 317 11.10 -14.29 -2.06
CA THR A 317 12.03 -13.15 -2.07
C THR A 317 11.24 -11.86 -2.01
N LEU A 318 11.46 -11.10 -0.97
CA LEU A 318 10.81 -9.80 -0.76
C LEU A 318 11.38 -8.72 -1.70
N PRO A 319 10.64 -7.64 -1.93
CA PRO A 319 11.21 -6.43 -2.52
C PRO A 319 12.47 -6.01 -1.77
N GLY A 320 13.58 -5.82 -2.47
CA GLY A 320 14.86 -5.53 -1.85
C GLY A 320 15.79 -6.74 -1.68
N GLY A 321 15.36 -7.94 -2.10
CA GLY A 321 16.20 -9.13 -2.17
C GLY A 321 16.29 -9.96 -0.88
N ALA A 322 15.62 -9.54 0.20
CA ALA A 322 15.56 -10.34 1.42
C ALA A 322 14.75 -11.63 1.19
N VAL A 323 15.27 -12.76 1.66
CA VAL A 323 14.64 -14.07 1.48
C VAL A 323 13.94 -14.47 2.78
N LEU A 324 12.62 -14.67 2.69
CA LEU A 324 11.83 -15.31 3.74
C LEU A 324 11.83 -16.82 3.55
N ARG A 325 12.00 -17.54 4.65
CA ARG A 325 11.98 -19.00 4.67
C ARG A 325 11.19 -19.50 5.87
N VAL A 326 10.23 -20.39 5.63
CA VAL A 326 9.46 -21.08 6.67
C VAL A 326 9.62 -22.58 6.47
N ASN A 327 10.02 -23.29 7.53
CA ASN A 327 10.37 -24.71 7.45
C ASN A 327 9.17 -25.59 7.80
N ALA A 328 9.00 -26.65 7.01
CA ALA A 328 8.15 -27.80 7.31
C ALA A 328 9.04 -28.91 7.88
N VAL A 329 8.60 -29.54 8.95
CA VAL A 329 9.31 -30.68 9.58
C VAL A 329 8.49 -31.94 9.36
N GLY A 330 9.08 -32.96 8.74
CA GLY A 330 8.51 -34.27 8.57
C GLY A 330 8.70 -35.08 9.87
N ALA A 331 7.63 -35.23 10.63
CA ALA A 331 7.59 -36.13 11.78
C ALA A 331 6.96 -37.47 11.38
N LEU A 332 7.63 -38.58 11.67
CA LEU A 332 7.14 -39.94 11.50
C LEU A 332 6.54 -40.43 12.82
#